data_62b64061fd6307d2baaeffb7a134e0b3
#
_entry.id   62b64061fd6307d2baaeffb7a134e0b3
#
_cell.length_a   1.000
_cell.length_b   1.000
_cell.length_c   1.000
_cell.angle_alpha   90.00
_cell.angle_beta   90.00
_cell.angle_gamma   90.00
#
_symmetry.space_group_name_H-M   'P 1'
#
loop_
_entity.id
_entity.type
_entity.pdbx_description
1 polymer ?
#
loop_
_entity_poly.entity_id
_entity_poly.type
_entity_poly.pdbx_seq_one_letter_code
_entity_poly.pdbx_strand_id
1 'polypeptide(L)'
;MAAPELHLFVLWEKARRAEARILADLAREMPIIWQGEMTFRGDAAAAYEAFYGAQQSVNGTRWLVNGARKAKKCGSGPFRVVIVRDDDPHYGPRLVHADRYYVANERMYDLKARYRKWAGRRYRIHSTTDRDEFARDVWLLTGHTAEEWARGVPEGIALNIPAQARWSLALEGPGADLGLTDCRVMLEGKYINDVFYTGRFKGRPCVVKCSSKCPWSIENEYRVASRLFARAPQVVAEVLAVHAAPAFVVTAREGPSLTALLAQGLSADQADAFAGDIRDLAHALRETGVVHRDLFSDNLLLGADGHLKAIDWQLAIDRHAYREDPWVAKNWKFRYVVFGVNRELGLGVWNDAHALGKVLARFPQTVRVRAVAAELSALAPEMAFAAPPQGLDRLRLWLYGCSLRLQMALRGRNHRKYAQLERRLRTVRGTYVDEPNAVFVSVGGKLHKRI
;
A
#
# COMPACT_ATOMS: atom_id res chain seq x y z
N MET A 1 -31.89 1.91 0.64
CA MET A 1 -31.12 2.81 -0.25
C MET A 1 -29.79 3.08 0.42
N ALA A 2 -28.71 3.05 -0.32
CA ALA A 2 -27.39 3.45 0.20
C ALA A 2 -27.43 4.96 0.55
N ALA A 3 -26.60 5.37 1.53
CA ALA A 3 -26.50 6.79 1.85
C ALA A 3 -25.82 7.54 0.68
N PRO A 4 -26.26 8.77 0.36
CA PRO A 4 -25.62 9.60 -0.66
C PRO A 4 -24.13 9.77 -0.42
N GLU A 5 -23.35 9.84 -1.50
CA GLU A 5 -21.90 10.00 -1.46
C GLU A 5 -21.45 11.21 -2.25
N LEU A 6 -20.40 11.86 -1.74
CA LEU A 6 -19.71 12.92 -2.47
C LEU A 6 -18.52 12.36 -3.24
N HIS A 7 -18.35 12.85 -4.45
CA HIS A 7 -17.24 12.55 -5.32
C HIS A 7 -16.71 13.81 -5.99
N LEU A 8 -15.51 13.74 -6.56
CA LEU A 8 -14.98 14.87 -7.32
C LEU A 8 -14.44 14.47 -8.70
N PHE A 9 -14.49 15.42 -9.60
CA PHE A 9 -13.77 15.41 -10.87
C PHE A 9 -12.74 16.52 -10.91
N VAL A 10 -11.56 16.23 -11.48
CA VAL A 10 -10.55 17.22 -11.82
C VAL A 10 -10.36 17.22 -13.33
N LEU A 11 -10.69 18.33 -13.96
CA LEU A 11 -10.46 18.58 -15.36
C LEU A 11 -9.15 19.39 -15.47
N TRP A 12 -8.04 18.67 -15.70
CA TRP A 12 -6.74 19.31 -15.82
C TRP A 12 -6.71 20.28 -17.01
N GLU A 13 -5.79 21.25 -17.01
CA GLU A 13 -5.70 22.30 -18.04
C GLU A 13 -6.00 21.82 -19.47
N LYS A 14 -5.37 20.73 -19.92
CA LYS A 14 -5.56 20.19 -21.28
C LYS A 14 -6.90 19.46 -21.51
N ALA A 15 -7.74 19.34 -20.49
CA ALA A 15 -9.12 18.90 -20.62
C ALA A 15 -10.09 20.07 -20.90
N ARG A 16 -9.69 21.31 -20.65
CA ARG A 16 -10.59 22.49 -20.69
C ARG A 16 -11.32 22.69 -22.03
N ARG A 17 -10.74 22.26 -23.14
CA ARG A 17 -11.43 22.28 -24.43
C ARG A 17 -12.73 21.45 -24.48
N ALA A 18 -12.88 20.48 -23.58
CA ALA A 18 -14.08 19.67 -23.43
C ALA A 18 -14.92 20.03 -22.20
N GLU A 19 -14.48 21.05 -21.43
CA GLU A 19 -15.04 21.42 -20.13
C GLU A 19 -16.54 21.69 -20.20
N ALA A 20 -16.98 22.57 -21.07
CA ALA A 20 -18.40 22.93 -21.19
C ALA A 20 -19.29 21.69 -21.46
N ARG A 21 -18.84 20.82 -22.38
CA ARG A 21 -19.54 19.56 -22.68
C ARG A 21 -19.57 18.63 -21.48
N ILE A 22 -18.45 18.51 -20.74
CA ILE A 22 -18.35 17.63 -19.57
C ILE A 22 -19.26 18.15 -18.46
N LEU A 23 -19.24 19.45 -18.17
CA LEU A 23 -20.08 20.04 -17.13
C LEU A 23 -21.58 19.89 -17.44
N ALA A 24 -21.97 20.12 -18.70
CA ALA A 24 -23.36 19.95 -19.13
C ALA A 24 -23.83 18.49 -19.02
N ASP A 25 -22.96 17.52 -19.33
CA ASP A 25 -23.29 16.10 -19.18
C ASP A 25 -23.34 15.71 -17.70
N LEU A 26 -22.36 16.15 -16.92
CA LEU A 26 -22.25 15.87 -15.49
C LEU A 26 -23.46 16.41 -14.72
N ALA A 27 -23.95 17.62 -15.03
CA ALA A 27 -25.12 18.20 -14.42
C ALA A 27 -26.44 17.43 -14.73
N ARG A 28 -26.47 16.64 -15.82
CA ARG A 28 -27.59 15.75 -16.12
C ARG A 28 -27.51 14.41 -15.40
N GLU A 29 -26.28 13.95 -15.15
CA GLU A 29 -26.04 12.65 -14.54
C GLU A 29 -26.20 12.71 -13.00
N MET A 30 -25.78 13.82 -12.38
CA MET A 30 -25.80 13.98 -10.91
C MET A 30 -25.75 15.44 -10.47
N PRO A 31 -26.25 15.78 -9.27
CA PRO A 31 -26.14 17.13 -8.72
C PRO A 31 -24.68 17.58 -8.57
N ILE A 32 -24.37 18.74 -9.15
CA ILE A 32 -23.11 19.44 -8.90
C ILE A 32 -23.28 20.29 -7.64
N ILE A 33 -22.53 19.96 -6.59
CA ILE A 33 -22.59 20.65 -5.31
C ILE A 33 -21.72 21.90 -5.33
N TRP A 34 -20.57 21.80 -5.99
CA TRP A 34 -19.64 22.90 -6.11
C TRP A 34 -18.70 22.74 -7.32
N GLN A 35 -18.22 23.85 -7.84
CA GLN A 35 -17.17 23.86 -8.83
C GLN A 35 -16.30 25.10 -8.69
N GLY A 36 -15.00 24.95 -8.91
CA GLY A 36 -14.04 26.03 -8.82
C GLY A 36 -12.87 25.86 -9.77
N GLU A 37 -12.28 26.96 -10.20
CA GLU A 37 -11.01 26.97 -10.92
C GLU A 37 -9.88 27.00 -9.91
N MET A 38 -8.89 26.14 -10.11
CA MET A 38 -7.71 26.02 -9.26
C MET A 38 -6.44 26.16 -10.06
N THR A 39 -5.36 26.54 -9.38
CA THR A 39 -4.01 26.63 -9.96
C THR A 39 -3.02 25.83 -9.12
N PHE A 40 -1.87 25.49 -9.72
CA PHE A 40 -0.77 24.95 -8.94
C PHE A 40 -0.06 26.07 -8.19
N ARG A 41 0.30 25.83 -6.95
CA ARG A 41 1.15 26.71 -6.14
C ARG A 41 2.59 26.24 -6.27
N GLY A 42 3.37 26.86 -7.16
CA GLY A 42 4.75 26.47 -7.46
C GLY A 42 4.86 25.44 -8.60
N ASP A 43 5.77 24.46 -8.50
CA ASP A 43 6.04 23.52 -9.59
C ASP A 43 4.91 22.51 -9.79
N ALA A 44 4.29 22.55 -10.96
CA ALA A 44 3.23 21.63 -11.31
C ALA A 44 3.69 20.14 -11.34
N ALA A 45 4.95 19.87 -11.66
CA ALA A 45 5.46 18.51 -11.65
C ALA A 45 5.49 17.95 -10.23
N ALA A 46 6.00 18.70 -9.27
CA ALA A 46 5.99 18.35 -7.86
C ALA A 46 4.56 18.21 -7.32
N ALA A 47 3.63 19.09 -7.71
CA ALA A 47 2.23 19.00 -7.33
C ALA A 47 1.56 17.72 -7.87
N TYR A 48 1.84 17.31 -9.10
CA TYR A 48 1.36 16.03 -9.65
C TYR A 48 1.95 14.81 -8.92
N GLU A 49 3.22 14.87 -8.56
CA GLU A 49 3.84 13.80 -7.77
C GLU A 49 3.21 13.72 -6.38
N ALA A 50 2.98 14.84 -5.74
CA ALA A 50 2.26 14.91 -4.48
C ALA A 50 0.81 14.39 -4.60
N PHE A 51 0.05 14.82 -5.59
CA PHE A 51 -1.36 14.43 -5.76
C PHE A 51 -1.54 12.95 -6.11
N TYR A 52 -0.74 12.42 -7.01
CA TYR A 52 -0.87 11.03 -7.43
C TYR A 52 -0.01 10.06 -6.62
N GLY A 53 1.02 10.53 -5.95
CA GLY A 53 1.98 9.75 -5.17
C GLY A 53 2.60 8.58 -5.95
N ALA A 54 3.18 7.66 -5.25
CA ALA A 54 3.73 6.45 -5.81
C ALA A 54 2.62 5.44 -6.18
N GLN A 55 2.83 4.67 -7.24
CA GLN A 55 1.94 3.58 -7.65
C GLN A 55 2.65 2.24 -7.48
N GLN A 56 1.91 1.25 -7.00
CA GLN A 56 2.43 -0.09 -6.82
C GLN A 56 1.69 -1.07 -7.74
N SER A 57 2.43 -1.96 -8.39
CA SER A 57 1.84 -3.08 -9.11
C SER A 57 1.57 -4.25 -8.16
N VAL A 58 0.75 -5.19 -8.60
CA VAL A 58 0.37 -6.39 -7.85
C VAL A 58 1.55 -7.23 -7.36
N ASN A 59 2.66 -7.18 -8.08
CA ASN A 59 3.88 -7.91 -7.73
C ASN A 59 4.86 -7.09 -6.86
N GLY A 60 4.39 -6.06 -6.19
CA GLY A 60 5.20 -5.23 -5.30
C GLY A 60 6.13 -4.23 -6.00
N THR A 61 6.18 -4.20 -7.34
CA THR A 61 6.96 -3.19 -8.04
C THR A 61 6.33 -1.82 -7.84
N ARG A 62 7.05 -0.93 -7.21
CA ARG A 62 6.63 0.45 -6.94
C ARG A 62 7.22 1.37 -8.00
N TRP A 63 6.46 2.36 -8.44
CA TRP A 63 6.96 3.45 -9.28
C TRP A 63 6.34 4.76 -8.85
N LEU A 64 7.16 5.79 -8.81
CA LEU A 64 6.67 7.16 -8.62
C LEU A 64 5.94 7.61 -9.88
N VAL A 65 4.90 8.39 -9.69
CA VAL A 65 4.31 9.14 -10.79
C VAL A 65 5.33 10.19 -11.22
N ASN A 66 5.76 10.13 -12.47
CA ASN A 66 6.64 11.13 -13.02
C ASN A 66 5.84 12.42 -13.27
N GLY A 67 5.99 13.40 -12.39
CA GLY A 67 5.26 14.66 -12.41
C GLY A 67 5.53 15.49 -13.65
N ALA A 68 6.78 15.57 -14.12
CA ALA A 68 7.11 16.26 -15.36
C ALA A 68 6.39 15.66 -16.57
N ARG A 69 6.30 14.33 -16.63
CA ARG A 69 5.50 13.64 -17.67
C ARG A 69 4.01 13.90 -17.53
N LYS A 70 3.51 14.00 -16.29
CA LYS A 70 2.10 14.35 -16.01
C LYS A 70 1.84 15.81 -16.43
N ALA A 71 2.64 16.74 -16.02
CA ALA A 71 2.54 18.15 -16.43
C ALA A 71 2.54 18.30 -17.96
N LYS A 72 3.46 17.61 -18.65
CA LYS A 72 3.46 17.57 -20.12
C LYS A 72 2.15 17.04 -20.73
N LYS A 73 1.47 16.09 -20.08
CA LYS A 73 0.25 15.44 -20.60
C LYS A 73 -1.04 16.12 -20.17
N CYS A 74 -1.07 16.67 -18.96
CA CYS A 74 -2.27 17.23 -18.34
C CYS A 74 -2.27 18.77 -18.40
N GLY A 75 -1.10 19.38 -18.49
CA GLY A 75 -0.90 20.83 -18.43
C GLY A 75 -0.32 21.29 -17.10
N SER A 76 0.07 22.55 -17.01
CA SER A 76 0.59 23.19 -15.81
C SER A 76 -0.16 24.48 -15.45
N GLY A 77 -1.15 24.83 -16.25
CA GLY A 77 -2.02 25.97 -16.04
C GLY A 77 -3.27 25.63 -15.23
N PRO A 78 -4.23 26.58 -15.18
CA PRO A 78 -5.46 26.43 -14.40
C PRO A 78 -6.27 25.20 -14.79
N PHE A 79 -6.89 24.60 -13.80
CA PHE A 79 -7.73 23.41 -13.95
C PHE A 79 -9.05 23.56 -13.17
N ARG A 80 -10.07 22.76 -13.54
CA ARG A 80 -11.39 22.79 -12.90
C ARG A 80 -11.52 21.63 -11.93
N VAL A 81 -12.02 21.92 -10.73
CA VAL A 81 -12.49 20.91 -9.78
C VAL A 81 -14.02 21.00 -9.68
N VAL A 82 -14.68 19.86 -9.70
CA VAL A 82 -16.15 19.76 -9.60
C VAL A 82 -16.45 18.71 -8.54
N ILE A 83 -17.26 19.10 -7.54
CA ILE A 83 -17.77 18.18 -6.51
C ILE A 83 -19.22 17.85 -6.84
N VAL A 84 -19.53 16.58 -6.86
CA VAL A 84 -20.84 16.01 -7.20
C VAL A 84 -21.36 15.12 -6.08
N ARG A 85 -22.68 14.94 -6.04
CA ARG A 85 -23.35 14.01 -5.13
C ARG A 85 -23.95 12.85 -5.92
N ASP A 86 -23.58 11.65 -5.53
CA ASP A 86 -24.22 10.42 -6.01
C ASP A 86 -25.27 9.98 -4.98
N ASP A 87 -26.52 10.14 -5.33
CA ASP A 87 -27.65 9.84 -4.46
C ASP A 87 -27.98 8.34 -4.39
N ASP A 88 -27.40 7.54 -5.30
CA ASP A 88 -27.62 6.09 -5.38
C ASP A 88 -26.30 5.37 -5.77
N PRO A 89 -25.32 5.34 -4.87
CA PRO A 89 -24.01 4.78 -5.16
C PRO A 89 -24.05 3.27 -5.30
N HIS A 90 -23.62 2.78 -6.46
CA HIS A 90 -23.45 1.35 -6.75
C HIS A 90 -21.99 1.00 -6.94
N TYR A 91 -21.54 -0.04 -6.24
CA TYR A 91 -20.17 -0.49 -6.24
C TYR A 91 -20.01 -1.84 -6.92
N GLY A 92 -19.07 -1.93 -7.84
CA GLY A 92 -18.74 -3.16 -8.53
C GLY A 92 -17.25 -3.29 -8.84
N PRO A 93 -16.80 -4.50 -9.21
CA PRO A 93 -15.41 -4.73 -9.56
C PRO A 93 -15.06 -4.03 -10.88
N ARG A 94 -14.05 -3.16 -10.88
CA ARG A 94 -13.57 -2.43 -12.06
C ARG A 94 -12.07 -2.61 -12.26
N LEU A 95 -11.65 -2.76 -13.51
CA LEU A 95 -10.24 -2.84 -13.90
C LEU A 95 -9.65 -1.44 -14.02
N VAL A 96 -8.82 -1.02 -13.09
CA VAL A 96 -8.25 0.33 -13.03
C VAL A 96 -6.93 0.47 -13.77
N HIS A 97 -6.11 -0.53 -13.68
CA HIS A 97 -4.88 -0.71 -14.46
C HIS A 97 -4.86 -2.11 -15.07
N ALA A 98 -3.97 -2.34 -16.05
CA ALA A 98 -3.82 -3.63 -16.70
C ALA A 98 -3.66 -4.82 -15.74
N ASP A 99 -3.47 -4.54 -14.45
CA ASP A 99 -3.18 -5.52 -13.41
C ASP A 99 -3.95 -5.32 -12.10
N ARG A 100 -4.94 -4.41 -12.03
CA ARG A 100 -5.68 -4.13 -10.80
C ARG A 100 -7.18 -4.07 -11.02
N TYR A 101 -7.88 -4.93 -10.27
CA TYR A 101 -9.31 -4.78 -9.99
C TYR A 101 -9.46 -4.20 -8.59
N TYR A 102 -10.35 -3.25 -8.42
CA TYR A 102 -10.85 -2.85 -7.12
C TYR A 102 -12.37 -2.59 -7.22
N VAL A 103 -13.03 -2.58 -6.08
CA VAL A 103 -14.44 -2.22 -6.01
C VAL A 103 -14.50 -0.70 -6.12
N ALA A 104 -15.21 -0.22 -7.12
CA ALA A 104 -15.34 1.20 -7.43
C ALA A 104 -16.81 1.56 -7.61
N ASN A 105 -17.17 2.80 -7.31
CA ASN A 105 -18.45 3.34 -7.72
C ASN A 105 -18.54 3.27 -9.26
N GLU A 106 -19.52 2.52 -9.75
CA GLU A 106 -19.65 2.19 -11.17
C GLU A 106 -19.93 3.41 -12.00
N ARG A 107 -20.86 4.28 -11.55
CA ARG A 107 -21.22 5.54 -12.21
C ARG A 107 -19.99 6.46 -12.36
N MET A 108 -19.28 6.67 -11.27
CA MET A 108 -18.07 7.50 -11.28
C MET A 108 -16.99 6.96 -12.20
N TYR A 109 -16.81 5.64 -12.21
CA TYR A 109 -15.85 4.99 -13.10
C TYR A 109 -16.22 5.15 -14.58
N ASP A 110 -17.49 4.97 -14.93
CA ASP A 110 -17.97 5.05 -16.31
C ASP A 110 -17.96 6.50 -16.83
N LEU A 111 -18.37 7.47 -16.02
CA LEU A 111 -18.25 8.90 -16.34
C LEU A 111 -16.79 9.31 -16.55
N LYS A 112 -15.89 8.87 -15.66
CA LYS A 112 -14.44 9.08 -15.84
C LYS A 112 -13.93 8.55 -17.18
N ALA A 113 -14.37 7.36 -17.58
CA ALA A 113 -13.99 6.76 -18.86
C ALA A 113 -14.54 7.55 -20.05
N ARG A 114 -15.81 7.98 -19.98
CA ARG A 114 -16.49 8.82 -20.97
C ARG A 114 -15.78 10.14 -21.19
N TYR A 115 -15.50 10.86 -20.10
CA TYR A 115 -14.89 12.21 -20.15
C TYR A 115 -13.42 12.17 -20.59
N ARG A 116 -12.70 11.09 -20.27
CA ARG A 116 -11.34 10.87 -20.80
C ARG A 116 -11.32 10.75 -22.33
N LYS A 117 -12.34 10.13 -22.94
CA LYS A 117 -12.51 10.08 -24.41
C LYS A 117 -12.73 11.49 -24.96
N TRP A 118 -13.62 12.27 -24.35
CA TRP A 118 -13.90 13.64 -24.81
C TRP A 118 -12.71 14.59 -24.64
N ALA A 119 -11.95 14.46 -23.56
CA ALA A 119 -10.73 15.20 -23.37
C ALA A 119 -9.56 14.78 -24.29
N GLY A 120 -9.73 13.70 -25.06
CA GLY A 120 -8.79 13.22 -26.06
C GLY A 120 -7.57 12.48 -25.51
N ARG A 121 -7.42 12.27 -24.20
CA ARG A 121 -6.38 11.42 -23.60
C ARG A 121 -6.75 10.98 -22.17
N ARG A 122 -6.33 9.73 -21.82
CA ARG A 122 -6.65 9.05 -20.53
C ARG A 122 -6.27 9.81 -19.26
N TYR A 123 -5.33 10.73 -19.32
CA TYR A 123 -4.74 11.34 -18.11
C TYR A 123 -5.31 12.71 -17.79
N ARG A 124 -6.09 13.31 -18.69
CA ARG A 124 -6.56 14.70 -18.55
C ARG A 124 -7.74 14.87 -17.59
N ILE A 125 -8.39 13.76 -17.24
CA ILE A 125 -9.48 13.73 -16.27
C ILE A 125 -9.06 12.81 -15.12
N HIS A 126 -9.21 13.31 -13.91
CA HIS A 126 -9.22 12.53 -12.69
C HIS A 126 -10.64 12.54 -12.11
N SER A 127 -11.07 11.48 -11.47
CA SER A 127 -12.22 11.46 -10.58
C SER A 127 -11.96 10.47 -9.47
N THR A 128 -12.55 10.72 -8.33
CA THR A 128 -12.65 9.74 -7.25
C THR A 128 -13.64 8.65 -7.61
N THR A 129 -13.43 7.46 -7.10
CA THR A 129 -14.24 6.29 -7.40
C THR A 129 -14.66 5.54 -6.14
N ASP A 130 -14.29 6.05 -4.98
CA ASP A 130 -14.71 5.59 -3.66
C ASP A 130 -14.62 6.74 -2.64
N ARG A 131 -15.19 6.52 -1.45
CA ARG A 131 -15.23 7.51 -0.36
C ARG A 131 -13.85 7.88 0.16
N ASP A 132 -12.95 6.91 0.27
CA ASP A 132 -11.60 7.12 0.80
C ASP A 132 -10.78 7.99 -0.18
N GLU A 133 -10.96 7.73 -1.49
CA GLU A 133 -10.34 8.55 -2.54
C GLU A 133 -10.89 9.99 -2.50
N PHE A 134 -12.21 10.15 -2.29
CA PHE A 134 -12.82 11.48 -2.15
C PHE A 134 -12.30 12.21 -0.92
N ALA A 135 -12.35 11.60 0.25
CA ALA A 135 -11.90 12.22 1.50
C ALA A 135 -10.46 12.72 1.40
N ARG A 136 -9.59 11.91 0.81
CA ARG A 136 -8.19 12.27 0.57
C ARG A 136 -8.05 13.43 -0.42
N ASP A 137 -8.71 13.32 -1.57
CA ASP A 137 -8.49 14.25 -2.67
C ASP A 137 -9.17 15.60 -2.43
N VAL A 138 -10.34 15.62 -1.80
CA VAL A 138 -11.04 16.86 -1.48
C VAL A 138 -10.25 17.68 -0.46
N TRP A 139 -9.73 17.02 0.56
CA TRP A 139 -8.90 17.71 1.55
C TRP A 139 -7.63 18.30 0.92
N LEU A 140 -6.95 17.55 0.04
CA LEU A 140 -5.76 18.04 -0.66
C LEU A 140 -6.02 19.23 -1.57
N LEU A 141 -7.19 19.26 -2.21
CA LEU A 141 -7.53 20.29 -3.17
C LEU A 141 -8.17 21.52 -2.52
N THR A 142 -8.88 21.35 -1.42
CA THR A 142 -9.72 22.38 -0.84
C THR A 142 -9.33 22.80 0.57
N GLY A 143 -8.52 21.98 1.25
CA GLY A 143 -8.16 22.19 2.67
C GLY A 143 -9.27 21.78 3.65
N HIS A 144 -10.38 21.22 3.16
CA HIS A 144 -11.54 20.82 3.98
C HIS A 144 -11.76 19.31 3.95
N THR A 145 -12.25 18.77 5.05
CA THR A 145 -12.52 17.33 5.19
C THR A 145 -13.79 16.92 4.44
N ALA A 146 -13.94 15.62 4.19
CA ALA A 146 -15.16 15.07 3.58
C ALA A 146 -16.41 15.33 4.46
N GLU A 147 -16.25 15.33 5.78
CA GLU A 147 -17.32 15.60 6.74
C GLU A 147 -17.77 17.07 6.69
N GLU A 148 -16.85 18.02 6.48
CA GLU A 148 -17.20 19.44 6.28
C GLU A 148 -18.01 19.61 5.00
N TRP A 149 -17.59 19.00 3.90
CA TRP A 149 -18.31 18.97 2.63
C TRP A 149 -19.67 18.28 2.72
N ALA A 150 -19.81 17.25 3.54
CA ALA A 150 -21.09 16.57 3.76
C ALA A 150 -22.11 17.45 4.51
N ARG A 151 -21.64 18.42 5.30
CA ARG A 151 -22.47 19.41 5.99
C ARG A 151 -22.90 20.59 5.12
N GLY A 152 -22.18 20.81 4.02
CA GLY A 152 -22.42 21.92 3.08
C GLY A 152 -21.15 22.36 2.40
N VAL A 153 -21.24 23.38 1.54
CA VAL A 153 -20.06 23.97 0.89
C VAL A 153 -19.26 24.77 1.93
N PRO A 154 -18.01 24.36 2.25
CA PRO A 154 -17.20 25.09 3.24
C PRO A 154 -16.84 26.50 2.77
N GLU A 155 -16.58 27.39 3.70
CA GLU A 155 -15.97 28.70 3.44
C GLU A 155 -14.45 28.59 3.36
N GLY A 156 -13.80 29.57 2.70
CA GLY A 156 -12.34 29.66 2.66
C GLY A 156 -11.63 28.55 1.88
N ILE A 157 -12.29 28.02 0.84
CA ILE A 157 -11.73 26.96 0.00
C ILE A 157 -10.40 27.41 -0.62
N ALA A 158 -9.35 26.62 -0.38
CA ALA A 158 -8.05 26.82 -1.00
C ALA A 158 -8.12 26.50 -2.51
N LEU A 159 -7.93 27.49 -3.36
CA LEU A 159 -8.01 27.34 -4.82
C LEU A 159 -6.66 27.01 -5.47
N ASN A 160 -5.73 26.47 -4.71
CA ASN A 160 -4.44 26.05 -5.24
C ASN A 160 -3.89 24.85 -4.47
N ILE A 161 -3.18 23.99 -5.20
CA ILE A 161 -2.45 22.88 -4.58
C ILE A 161 -1.06 23.41 -4.21
N PRO A 162 -0.65 23.34 -2.94
CA PRO A 162 0.73 23.61 -2.58
C PRO A 162 1.66 22.62 -3.29
N ALA A 163 2.70 23.13 -3.93
CA ALA A 163 3.73 22.27 -4.54
C ALA A 163 4.49 21.44 -3.50
N GLN A 164 4.43 21.88 -2.25
CA GLN A 164 5.06 21.19 -1.15
C GLN A 164 4.09 20.22 -0.47
N ALA A 165 4.55 19.01 -0.51
CA ALA A 165 4.25 17.94 0.38
C ALA A 165 2.82 17.95 0.97
N ARG A 166 1.93 17.39 0.21
CA ARG A 166 0.72 16.69 0.59
C ARG A 166 0.61 16.32 2.07
N TRP A 167 1.72 15.93 2.67
CA TRP A 167 1.79 15.40 4.01
C TRP A 167 2.20 16.44 5.05
N SER A 168 2.89 17.53 4.66
CA SER A 168 3.14 18.64 5.59
C SER A 168 1.83 19.22 6.09
N LEU A 169 0.87 19.44 5.18
CA LEU A 169 -0.46 19.94 5.55
C LEU A 169 -1.24 18.94 6.41
N ALA A 170 -1.15 17.64 6.10
CA ALA A 170 -1.79 16.59 6.91
C ALA A 170 -1.23 16.53 8.33
N LEU A 171 0.06 16.79 8.48
CA LEU A 171 0.74 16.74 9.76
C LEU A 171 0.66 18.07 10.52
N GLU A 172 0.57 19.19 9.81
CA GLU A 172 0.37 20.55 10.40
C GLU A 172 -1.09 20.75 10.88
N GLY A 173 -2.07 20.13 10.22
CA GLY A 173 -3.47 20.12 10.64
C GLY A 173 -3.78 18.90 11.53
N PRO A 174 -4.40 17.83 10.98
CA PRO A 174 -4.85 16.68 11.77
C PRO A 174 -3.76 16.01 12.61
N GLY A 175 -2.49 16.09 12.17
CA GLY A 175 -1.37 15.58 12.92
C GLY A 175 -1.10 16.40 14.19
N ALA A 176 -1.14 17.73 14.09
CA ALA A 176 -0.98 18.62 15.25
C ALA A 176 -2.10 18.42 16.27
N ASP A 177 -3.34 18.25 15.81
CA ASP A 177 -4.49 17.96 16.67
C ASP A 177 -4.32 16.65 17.46
N LEU A 178 -3.62 15.67 16.88
CA LEU A 178 -3.24 14.44 17.55
C LEU A 178 -2.01 14.59 18.48
N GLY A 179 -1.32 15.73 18.45
CA GLY A 179 -0.11 15.99 19.25
C GLY A 179 1.21 15.63 18.54
N LEU A 180 1.22 15.62 17.21
CA LEU A 180 2.44 15.51 16.40
C LEU A 180 3.15 16.88 16.32
N THR A 181 4.46 16.88 16.54
CA THR A 181 5.33 18.05 16.41
C THR A 181 6.65 17.69 15.72
N ASP A 182 7.38 18.69 15.26
CA ASP A 182 8.74 18.57 14.70
C ASP A 182 8.85 17.57 13.54
N CYS A 183 7.80 17.41 12.75
CA CYS A 183 7.76 16.46 11.65
C CYS A 183 8.70 16.89 10.51
N ARG A 184 9.66 16.02 10.19
CA ARG A 184 10.61 16.19 9.08
C ARG A 184 10.62 14.98 8.19
N VAL A 185 10.70 15.17 6.88
CA VAL A 185 10.81 14.06 5.92
C VAL A 185 12.01 13.19 6.27
N MET A 186 11.76 11.91 6.49
CA MET A 186 12.79 10.92 6.80
C MET A 186 13.34 10.25 5.54
N LEU A 187 12.48 9.98 4.59
CA LEU A 187 12.82 9.32 3.35
C LEU A 187 12.10 9.99 2.19
N GLU A 188 12.86 10.69 1.36
CA GLU A 188 12.46 11.00 -0.01
C GLU A 188 12.82 9.79 -0.87
N GLY A 189 11.90 8.89 -1.09
CA GLY A 189 12.31 7.62 -1.65
C GLY A 189 11.73 7.29 -3.01
N LYS A 190 12.56 6.75 -3.85
CA LYS A 190 12.26 6.13 -5.16
C LYS A 190 11.25 4.96 -5.09
N TYR A 191 10.80 4.55 -3.92
CA TYR A 191 10.16 3.25 -3.73
C TYR A 191 8.78 3.29 -3.10
N ILE A 192 8.20 4.47 -2.80
CA ILE A 192 7.26 4.54 -1.70
C ILE A 192 5.93 5.14 -2.13
N ASN A 193 4.85 4.36 -2.01
CA ASN A 193 3.48 4.87 -1.94
C ASN A 193 3.28 5.66 -0.64
N ASP A 194 4.19 5.45 0.29
CA ASP A 194 4.17 5.95 1.62
C ASP A 194 5.30 6.96 1.77
N VAL A 195 5.03 8.04 2.45
CA VAL A 195 6.03 9.04 2.85
C VAL A 195 6.26 8.86 4.32
N PHE A 196 7.53 8.86 4.73
CA PHE A 196 7.91 8.71 6.12
C PHE A 196 8.46 10.02 6.67
N TYR A 197 8.02 10.35 7.86
CA TYR A 197 8.53 11.49 8.62
C TYR A 197 9.08 11.00 9.96
N THR A 198 10.11 11.67 10.45
CA THR A 198 10.46 11.63 11.87
C THR A 198 9.80 12.81 12.54
N GLY A 199 9.39 12.64 13.81
CA GLY A 199 8.77 13.72 14.59
C GLY A 199 8.69 13.36 16.06
N ARG A 200 7.84 14.08 16.76
CA ARG A 200 7.47 13.79 18.15
C ARG A 200 5.96 13.64 18.25
N PHE A 201 5.52 12.61 18.93
CA PHE A 201 4.12 12.41 19.31
C PHE A 201 3.97 12.59 20.81
N LYS A 202 3.28 13.64 21.23
CA LYS A 202 3.16 14.00 22.65
C LYS A 202 4.53 14.01 23.37
N GLY A 203 5.53 14.59 22.70
CA GLY A 203 6.91 14.68 23.20
C GLY A 203 7.80 13.45 22.97
N ARG A 204 7.25 12.26 22.64
CA ARG A 204 8.02 11.04 22.36
C ARG A 204 8.51 11.02 20.91
N PRO A 205 9.77 10.61 20.64
CA PRO A 205 10.24 10.41 19.28
C PRO A 205 9.38 9.38 18.54
N CYS A 206 8.99 9.71 17.30
CA CYS A 206 8.15 8.85 16.50
C CYS A 206 8.53 8.85 15.03
N VAL A 207 7.98 7.87 14.29
CA VAL A 207 7.95 7.82 12.85
C VAL A 207 6.49 7.89 12.41
N VAL A 208 6.21 8.73 11.42
CA VAL A 208 4.89 8.86 10.82
C VAL A 208 4.95 8.29 9.42
N LYS A 209 4.15 7.27 9.15
CA LYS A 209 3.98 6.67 7.83
C LYS A 209 2.66 7.14 7.25
N CYS A 210 2.74 7.86 6.13
CA CYS A 210 1.59 8.39 5.44
C CYS A 210 1.36 7.63 4.14
N SER A 211 0.15 7.14 3.89
CA SER A 211 -0.18 6.44 2.66
C SER A 211 -1.28 7.14 1.87
N SER A 212 -0.95 7.50 0.64
CA SER A 212 -1.84 8.24 -0.24
C SER A 212 -2.77 7.39 -1.08
N LYS A 213 -2.44 6.13 -1.25
CA LYS A 213 -3.13 5.27 -2.20
C LYS A 213 -3.79 4.07 -1.57
N CYS A 214 -3.41 3.80 -0.35
CA CYS A 214 -3.87 2.63 0.37
C CYS A 214 -4.20 3.00 1.81
N PRO A 215 -5.18 3.90 2.07
CA PRO A 215 -5.54 4.28 3.44
C PRO A 215 -5.86 3.06 4.30
N TRP A 216 -6.54 2.06 3.74
CA TRP A 216 -6.81 0.79 4.41
C TRP A 216 -5.53 0.03 4.84
N SER A 217 -4.37 0.24 4.21
CA SER A 217 -3.12 -0.38 4.64
C SER A 217 -2.61 0.24 5.95
N ILE A 218 -2.89 1.52 6.16
CA ILE A 218 -2.61 2.24 7.39
C ILE A 218 -3.49 1.74 8.52
N GLU A 219 -4.78 1.59 8.28
CA GLU A 219 -5.71 1.01 9.25
C GLU A 219 -5.33 -0.43 9.61
N ASN A 220 -4.96 -1.23 8.60
CA ASN A 220 -4.52 -2.60 8.81
C ASN A 220 -3.24 -2.65 9.65
N GLU A 221 -2.26 -1.81 9.36
CA GLU A 221 -1.03 -1.71 10.12
C GLU A 221 -1.32 -1.38 11.60
N TYR A 222 -2.16 -0.37 11.85
CA TYR A 222 -2.56 -0.01 13.20
C TYR A 222 -3.25 -1.17 13.92
N ARG A 223 -4.26 -1.76 13.30
CA ARG A 223 -5.07 -2.85 13.88
C ARG A 223 -4.22 -4.06 14.25
N VAL A 224 -3.35 -4.49 13.33
CA VAL A 224 -2.53 -5.68 13.52
C VAL A 224 -1.40 -5.43 14.52
N ALA A 225 -0.67 -4.34 14.35
CA ALA A 225 0.45 -4.02 15.23
C ALA A 225 -0.02 -3.74 16.67
N SER A 226 -1.13 -3.04 16.88
CA SER A 226 -1.69 -2.81 18.22
C SER A 226 -2.07 -4.13 18.93
N ARG A 227 -2.70 -5.06 18.18
CA ARG A 227 -3.06 -6.39 18.71
C ARG A 227 -1.82 -7.20 19.12
N LEU A 228 -0.80 -7.19 18.26
CA LEU A 228 0.45 -7.90 18.52
C LEU A 228 1.27 -7.26 19.64
N PHE A 229 1.33 -5.91 19.67
CA PHE A 229 2.02 -5.20 20.73
C PHE A 229 1.42 -5.49 22.12
N ALA A 230 0.11 -5.57 22.23
CA ALA A 230 -0.54 -5.94 23.49
C ALA A 230 -0.15 -7.36 23.98
N ARG A 231 0.29 -8.24 23.07
CA ARG A 231 0.68 -9.61 23.37
C ARG A 231 2.20 -9.79 23.55
N ALA A 232 2.99 -9.08 22.74
CA ALA A 232 4.44 -9.23 22.68
C ALA A 232 5.14 -7.87 22.48
N PRO A 233 5.06 -6.96 23.46
CA PRO A 233 5.59 -5.60 23.34
C PRO A 233 7.11 -5.57 23.15
N GLN A 234 7.82 -6.62 23.57
CA GLN A 234 9.27 -6.73 23.42
C GLN A 234 9.71 -6.94 21.98
N VAL A 235 8.88 -7.49 21.08
CA VAL A 235 9.26 -7.83 19.70
C VAL A 235 8.41 -7.15 18.62
N VAL A 236 7.51 -6.26 19.01
CA VAL A 236 6.67 -5.47 18.08
C VAL A 236 6.84 -3.99 18.40
N ALA A 237 7.03 -3.16 17.38
CA ALA A 237 7.08 -1.71 17.57
C ALA A 237 5.71 -1.16 17.99
N GLU A 238 5.72 -0.25 18.97
CA GLU A 238 4.49 0.37 19.48
C GLU A 238 3.86 1.28 18.43
N VAL A 239 2.57 1.09 18.17
CA VAL A 239 1.78 2.02 17.35
C VAL A 239 1.06 2.99 18.28
N LEU A 240 1.40 4.27 18.14
CA LEU A 240 0.99 5.35 19.03
C LEU A 240 -0.36 5.97 18.64
N ALA A 241 -0.60 6.10 17.34
CA ALA A 241 -1.83 6.69 16.81
C ALA A 241 -2.07 6.31 15.34
N VAL A 242 -3.30 6.52 14.89
CA VAL A 242 -3.71 6.40 13.48
C VAL A 242 -4.67 7.54 13.13
N HIS A 243 -4.62 7.99 11.89
CA HIS A 243 -5.57 8.92 11.32
C HIS A 243 -6.04 8.40 9.95
N ALA A 244 -7.35 8.40 9.72
CA ALA A 244 -7.95 7.75 8.55
C ALA A 244 -7.91 8.60 7.28
N ALA A 245 -8.15 9.91 7.39
CA ALA A 245 -8.24 10.80 6.23
C ALA A 245 -7.71 12.21 6.56
N PRO A 246 -6.50 12.57 6.13
CA PRO A 246 -5.54 11.78 5.35
C PRO A 246 -4.93 10.61 6.13
N ALA A 247 -4.73 9.47 5.46
CA ALA A 247 -4.34 8.25 6.14
C ALA A 247 -2.86 8.27 6.57
N PHE A 248 -2.60 8.22 7.86
CA PHE A 248 -1.26 8.04 8.43
C PHE A 248 -1.30 7.23 9.73
N VAL A 249 -0.21 6.55 10.03
CA VAL A 249 0.03 5.85 11.29
C VAL A 249 1.29 6.42 11.94
N VAL A 250 1.24 6.54 13.26
CA VAL A 250 2.34 7.00 14.10
C VAL A 250 2.87 5.81 14.88
N THR A 251 4.15 5.51 14.74
CA THR A 251 4.84 4.44 15.47
C THR A 251 5.94 5.03 16.34
N ALA A 252 6.27 4.37 17.43
CA ALA A 252 7.47 4.70 18.19
C ALA A 252 8.70 4.65 17.26
N ARG A 253 9.64 5.58 17.46
CA ARG A 253 10.88 5.58 16.69
C ARG A 253 11.81 4.55 17.28
N GLU A 254 12.15 3.57 16.46
CA GLU A 254 13.14 2.55 16.76
C GLU A 254 14.52 2.93 16.17
N GLY A 255 15.54 2.16 16.50
CA GLY A 255 16.92 2.33 16.05
C GLY A 255 17.18 1.80 14.64
N PRO A 256 18.43 1.37 14.36
CA PRO A 256 18.83 0.87 13.05
C PRO A 256 18.13 -0.44 12.70
N SER A 257 17.98 -0.72 11.40
CA SER A 257 17.48 -2.01 10.92
C SER A 257 18.49 -3.12 11.16
N LEU A 258 18.00 -4.34 11.32
CA LEU A 258 18.84 -5.52 11.43
C LEU A 258 19.76 -5.69 10.20
N THR A 259 19.34 -5.23 9.02
CA THR A 259 20.20 -5.18 7.83
C THR A 259 21.43 -4.30 8.07
N ALA A 260 21.24 -3.14 8.67
CA ALA A 260 22.36 -2.22 9.00
C ALA A 260 23.28 -2.83 10.06
N LEU A 261 22.72 -3.48 11.08
CA LEU A 261 23.49 -4.18 12.11
C LEU A 261 24.29 -5.35 11.55
N LEU A 262 23.68 -6.15 10.68
CA LEU A 262 24.37 -7.25 10.00
C LEU A 262 25.52 -6.77 9.10
N ALA A 263 25.41 -5.59 8.50
CA ALA A 263 26.48 -4.99 7.70
C ALA A 263 27.66 -4.53 8.56
N GLN A 264 27.42 -4.19 9.83
CA GLN A 264 28.47 -3.84 10.81
C GLN A 264 29.11 -5.07 11.46
N GLY A 265 28.46 -6.22 11.36
CA GLY A 265 28.82 -7.46 12.04
C GLY A 265 28.18 -7.55 13.43
N LEU A 266 27.55 -8.67 13.72
CA LEU A 266 27.00 -8.98 15.05
C LEU A 266 28.03 -9.70 15.91
N SER A 267 28.14 -9.35 17.18
CA SER A 267 28.82 -10.19 18.17
C SER A 267 28.01 -11.48 18.42
N ALA A 268 28.65 -12.49 19.02
CA ALA A 268 27.96 -13.72 19.40
C ALA A 268 26.81 -13.46 20.38
N ASP A 269 27.03 -12.58 21.37
CA ASP A 269 26.02 -12.22 22.38
C ASP A 269 24.83 -11.49 21.75
N GLN A 270 25.08 -10.56 20.82
CA GLN A 270 24.01 -9.89 20.05
C GLN A 270 23.22 -10.89 19.20
N ALA A 271 23.93 -11.81 18.53
CA ALA A 271 23.27 -12.85 17.74
C ALA A 271 22.38 -13.74 18.59
N ASP A 272 22.82 -14.10 19.78
CA ASP A 272 22.04 -14.91 20.72
C ASP A 272 20.82 -14.16 21.29
N ALA A 273 20.97 -12.89 21.64
CA ALA A 273 19.86 -12.06 22.10
C ALA A 273 18.81 -11.91 21.00
N PHE A 274 19.22 -11.52 19.79
CA PHE A 274 18.32 -11.31 18.65
C PHE A 274 17.69 -12.62 18.15
N ALA A 275 18.37 -13.77 18.29
CA ALA A 275 17.75 -15.05 18.01
C ALA A 275 16.60 -15.33 19.00
N GLY A 276 16.75 -14.95 20.28
CA GLY A 276 15.67 -14.98 21.25
C GLY A 276 14.46 -14.15 20.82
N ASP A 277 14.70 -12.89 20.39
CA ASP A 277 13.62 -12.01 19.92
C ASP A 277 12.90 -12.56 18.69
N ILE A 278 13.65 -13.14 17.75
CA ILE A 278 13.09 -13.79 16.55
C ILE A 278 12.22 -14.98 16.91
N ARG A 279 12.63 -15.80 17.89
CA ARG A 279 11.83 -16.89 18.42
C ARG A 279 10.51 -16.37 19.01
N ASP A 280 10.61 -15.36 19.88
CA ASP A 280 9.45 -14.80 20.59
C ASP A 280 8.47 -14.14 19.60
N LEU A 281 8.98 -13.49 18.55
CA LEU A 281 8.16 -12.99 17.45
C LEU A 281 7.44 -14.14 16.72
N ALA A 282 8.13 -15.24 16.40
CA ALA A 282 7.52 -16.38 15.75
C ALA A 282 6.38 -16.98 16.59
N HIS A 283 6.58 -17.12 17.90
CA HIS A 283 5.54 -17.58 18.82
C HIS A 283 4.35 -16.62 18.84
N ALA A 284 4.57 -15.32 18.95
CA ALA A 284 3.51 -14.31 18.94
C ALA A 284 2.68 -14.37 17.64
N LEU A 285 3.33 -14.51 16.49
CA LEU A 285 2.66 -14.67 15.20
C LEU A 285 1.83 -15.96 15.13
N ARG A 286 2.39 -17.07 15.59
CA ARG A 286 1.68 -18.36 15.64
C ARG A 286 0.43 -18.29 16.53
N GLU A 287 0.58 -17.79 17.75
CA GLU A 287 -0.50 -17.71 18.73
C GLU A 287 -1.62 -16.76 18.31
N THR A 288 -1.29 -15.66 17.66
CA THR A 288 -2.28 -14.68 17.19
C THR A 288 -2.90 -15.03 15.85
N GLY A 289 -2.33 -16.01 15.13
CA GLY A 289 -2.74 -16.34 13.76
C GLY A 289 -2.43 -15.26 12.73
N VAL A 290 -1.59 -14.28 13.08
CA VAL A 290 -1.15 -13.24 12.15
C VAL A 290 -0.06 -13.78 11.23
N VAL A 291 -0.18 -13.47 9.94
CA VAL A 291 0.86 -13.69 8.94
C VAL A 291 1.34 -12.34 8.44
N HIS A 292 2.60 -12.01 8.68
CA HIS A 292 3.18 -10.71 8.33
C HIS A 292 3.32 -10.54 6.80
N ARG A 293 3.69 -11.60 6.12
CA ARG A 293 3.86 -11.71 4.66
C ARG A 293 5.11 -11.03 4.08
N ASP A 294 5.74 -10.10 4.80
CA ASP A 294 6.91 -9.33 4.31
C ASP A 294 7.99 -9.23 5.40
N LEU A 295 8.23 -10.32 6.15
CA LEU A 295 9.30 -10.39 7.14
C LEU A 295 10.66 -10.56 6.47
N PHE A 296 11.55 -9.62 6.74
CA PHE A 296 12.97 -9.66 6.39
C PHE A 296 13.74 -8.66 7.27
N SER A 297 15.04 -8.66 7.17
CA SER A 297 15.92 -7.92 8.10
C SER A 297 15.73 -6.40 8.11
N ASP A 298 15.17 -5.78 7.04
CA ASP A 298 14.87 -4.33 7.06
C ASP A 298 13.61 -4.00 7.85
N ASN A 299 12.72 -4.97 8.05
CA ASN A 299 11.50 -4.83 8.83
C ASN A 299 11.66 -5.29 10.28
N LEU A 300 12.90 -5.48 10.74
CA LEU A 300 13.30 -5.72 12.11
C LEU A 300 14.25 -4.60 12.56
N LEU A 301 13.82 -3.80 13.52
CA LEU A 301 14.59 -2.66 14.02
C LEU A 301 15.05 -2.91 15.44
N LEU A 302 16.22 -2.40 15.81
CA LEU A 302 16.68 -2.43 17.19
C LEU A 302 15.92 -1.40 18.04
N GLY A 303 15.17 -1.85 19.02
CA GLY A 303 14.49 -1.00 19.98
C GLY A 303 15.46 -0.34 20.98
N ALA A 304 15.00 0.73 21.61
CA ALA A 304 15.77 1.41 22.66
C ALA A 304 16.02 0.51 23.89
N ASP A 305 15.21 -0.52 24.06
CA ASP A 305 15.32 -1.56 25.10
C ASP A 305 16.30 -2.70 24.73
N GLY A 306 16.95 -2.61 23.58
CA GLY A 306 17.91 -3.61 23.09
C GLY A 306 17.29 -4.82 22.39
N HIS A 307 15.98 -4.87 22.26
CA HIS A 307 15.23 -5.94 21.58
C HIS A 307 14.97 -5.62 20.09
N LEU A 308 14.88 -6.65 19.25
CA LEU A 308 14.43 -6.49 17.88
C LEU A 308 12.92 -6.32 17.82
N LYS A 309 12.48 -5.26 17.16
CA LYS A 309 11.06 -4.90 16.96
C LYS A 309 10.65 -5.09 15.50
N ALA A 310 9.60 -5.86 15.29
CA ALA A 310 8.99 -5.98 13.95
C ALA A 310 8.14 -4.76 13.62
N ILE A 311 8.22 -4.31 12.36
CA ILE A 311 7.50 -3.15 11.81
C ILE A 311 6.86 -3.49 10.46
N ASP A 312 6.11 -2.54 9.89
CA ASP A 312 5.53 -2.63 8.52
C ASP A 312 4.45 -3.71 8.37
N TRP A 313 3.44 -3.65 9.24
CA TRP A 313 2.30 -4.58 9.30
C TRP A 313 1.22 -4.31 8.24
N GLN A 314 1.43 -3.37 7.35
CA GLN A 314 0.45 -2.98 6.33
C GLN A 314 -0.04 -4.14 5.45
N LEU A 315 0.78 -5.16 5.25
CA LEU A 315 0.47 -6.32 4.43
C LEU A 315 0.05 -7.55 5.25
N ALA A 316 0.06 -7.44 6.57
CA ALA A 316 -0.27 -8.56 7.44
C ALA A 316 -1.73 -8.98 7.28
N ILE A 317 -1.99 -10.26 7.43
CA ILE A 317 -3.32 -10.86 7.38
C ILE A 317 -3.58 -11.67 8.63
N ASP A 318 -4.86 -11.77 9.02
CA ASP A 318 -5.32 -12.76 9.98
C ASP A 318 -5.67 -14.05 9.22
N ARG A 319 -4.98 -15.14 9.54
CA ARG A 319 -5.19 -16.44 8.86
C ARG A 319 -6.59 -17.01 9.08
N HIS A 320 -7.22 -16.68 10.20
CA HIS A 320 -8.54 -17.19 10.58
C HIS A 320 -9.66 -16.41 9.90
N ALA A 321 -9.48 -15.09 9.74
CA ALA A 321 -10.42 -14.19 9.08
C ALA A 321 -10.03 -13.82 7.64
N TYR A 322 -9.12 -14.55 7.02
CA TYR A 322 -8.53 -14.19 5.74
C TYR A 322 -9.54 -13.88 4.63
N ARG A 323 -10.62 -14.67 4.52
CA ARG A 323 -11.64 -14.48 3.47
C ARG A 323 -12.55 -13.30 3.75
N GLU A 324 -12.75 -12.98 5.01
CA GLU A 324 -13.63 -11.94 5.53
C GLU A 324 -12.89 -10.62 5.74
N ASP A 325 -11.56 -10.66 5.67
CA ASP A 325 -10.74 -9.47 5.83
C ASP A 325 -11.07 -8.46 4.73
N PRO A 326 -11.62 -7.25 5.08
CA PRO A 326 -12.02 -6.25 4.10
C PRO A 326 -10.89 -5.83 3.18
N TRP A 327 -9.66 -5.89 3.67
CA TRP A 327 -8.46 -5.60 2.91
C TRP A 327 -8.18 -6.65 1.83
N VAL A 328 -8.31 -7.90 2.18
CA VAL A 328 -8.17 -9.02 1.25
C VAL A 328 -9.32 -9.02 0.24
N ALA A 329 -10.53 -8.67 0.67
CA ALA A 329 -11.71 -8.57 -0.19
C ALA A 329 -11.59 -7.44 -1.22
N LYS A 330 -11.03 -6.27 -0.84
CA LYS A 330 -10.87 -5.10 -1.72
C LYS A 330 -9.93 -5.34 -2.91
N ASN A 331 -9.01 -6.30 -2.82
CA ASN A 331 -8.07 -6.55 -3.91
C ASN A 331 -7.72 -8.04 -4.07
N TRP A 332 -8.45 -8.74 -4.92
CA TRP A 332 -8.30 -10.18 -5.16
C TRP A 332 -6.86 -10.62 -5.48
N LYS A 333 -6.04 -9.75 -6.11
CA LYS A 333 -4.64 -10.06 -6.40
C LYS A 333 -3.76 -10.00 -5.16
N PHE A 334 -4.05 -9.12 -4.22
CA PHE A 334 -3.34 -9.10 -2.93
C PHE A 334 -3.55 -10.36 -2.11
N ARG A 335 -4.63 -11.10 -2.38
CA ARG A 335 -4.82 -12.42 -1.75
C ARG A 335 -3.65 -13.35 -2.01
N TYR A 336 -3.01 -13.22 -3.16
CA TYR A 336 -2.04 -14.19 -3.65
C TYR A 336 -0.63 -13.63 -3.81
N VAL A 337 -0.45 -12.32 -3.65
CA VAL A 337 0.87 -11.69 -3.78
C VAL A 337 1.75 -12.08 -2.61
N VAL A 338 2.94 -12.53 -2.92
CA VAL A 338 3.95 -12.99 -1.98
C VAL A 338 5.13 -12.04 -2.03
N PHE A 339 5.59 -11.61 -0.86
CA PHE A 339 6.67 -10.63 -0.70
C PHE A 339 7.93 -11.27 -0.13
N GLY A 340 9.06 -10.57 -0.27
CA GLY A 340 10.32 -10.98 0.32
C GLY A 340 10.73 -12.41 -0.02
N VAL A 341 11.19 -13.13 0.96
CA VAL A 341 11.66 -14.52 0.85
C VAL A 341 10.53 -15.52 0.62
N ASN A 342 9.30 -15.18 0.99
CA ASN A 342 8.13 -16.01 0.74
C ASN A 342 7.86 -16.23 -0.77
N ARG A 343 8.48 -15.45 -1.66
CA ARG A 343 8.40 -15.66 -3.12
C ARG A 343 8.88 -17.04 -3.55
N GLU A 344 9.77 -17.65 -2.78
CA GLU A 344 10.26 -19.00 -3.02
C GLU A 344 9.19 -20.07 -2.80
N LEU A 345 8.17 -19.76 -1.99
CA LEU A 345 7.09 -20.68 -1.62
C LEU A 345 5.95 -20.73 -2.65
N GLY A 346 5.94 -19.78 -3.59
CA GLY A 346 4.91 -19.72 -4.63
C GLY A 346 3.77 -18.74 -4.31
N LEU A 347 2.85 -18.60 -5.26
CA LEU A 347 1.74 -17.64 -5.19
C LEU A 347 0.69 -18.12 -4.18
N GLY A 348 0.35 -17.26 -3.24
CA GLY A 348 -0.65 -17.55 -2.22
C GLY A 348 -0.14 -18.45 -1.09
N VAL A 349 1.18 -18.59 -0.95
CA VAL A 349 1.82 -19.32 0.14
C VAL A 349 2.72 -18.40 0.93
N TRP A 350 2.54 -18.36 2.24
CA TRP A 350 3.33 -17.54 3.17
C TRP A 350 3.76 -18.38 4.36
N ASN A 351 4.95 -18.15 4.84
CA ASN A 351 5.50 -18.79 6.02
C ASN A 351 6.50 -17.87 6.71
N ASP A 352 6.06 -17.24 7.79
CA ASP A 352 6.90 -16.30 8.51
C ASP A 352 8.04 -16.99 9.27
N ALA A 353 7.86 -18.26 9.72
CA ALA A 353 8.96 -19.03 10.28
C ALA A 353 10.06 -19.30 9.25
N HIS A 354 9.70 -19.61 7.99
CA HIS A 354 10.68 -19.70 6.90
C HIS A 354 11.40 -18.38 6.67
N ALA A 355 10.67 -17.26 6.65
CA ALA A 355 11.25 -15.93 6.49
C ALA A 355 12.24 -15.59 7.61
N LEU A 356 11.87 -15.83 8.86
CA LEU A 356 12.72 -15.63 10.04
C LEU A 356 13.93 -16.57 10.04
N GLY A 357 13.75 -17.83 9.61
CA GLY A 357 14.88 -18.76 9.43
C GLY A 357 15.93 -18.26 8.41
N LYS A 358 15.50 -17.60 7.32
CA LYS A 358 16.42 -16.95 6.36
C LYS A 358 17.14 -15.74 6.97
N VAL A 359 16.52 -15.05 7.90
CA VAL A 359 17.18 -13.97 8.66
C VAL A 359 18.25 -14.55 9.57
N LEU A 360 17.94 -15.58 10.37
CA LEU A 360 18.89 -16.26 11.28
C LEU A 360 20.07 -16.88 10.55
N ALA A 361 19.89 -17.36 9.34
CA ALA A 361 20.99 -17.92 8.54
C ALA A 361 22.12 -16.91 8.25
N ARG A 362 21.89 -15.62 8.47
CA ARG A 362 22.86 -14.54 8.31
C ARG A 362 23.60 -14.18 9.60
N PHE A 363 23.22 -14.77 10.72
CA PHE A 363 23.84 -14.51 12.04
C PHE A 363 25.10 -15.35 12.24
N PRO A 364 26.01 -14.94 13.14
CA PRO A 364 26.99 -15.85 13.70
C PRO A 364 26.33 -17.11 14.22
N GLN A 365 26.81 -18.28 13.79
CA GLN A 365 26.17 -19.57 14.04
C GLN A 365 26.55 -20.13 15.43
N THR A 366 26.12 -19.45 16.47
CA THR A 366 26.25 -19.90 17.87
C THR A 366 25.38 -21.13 18.14
N VAL A 367 25.54 -21.73 19.30
CA VAL A 367 24.68 -22.86 19.74
C VAL A 367 23.23 -22.40 19.84
N ARG A 368 22.98 -21.23 20.40
CA ARG A 368 21.63 -20.67 20.59
C ARG A 368 20.97 -20.32 19.25
N VAL A 369 21.70 -19.67 18.33
CA VAL A 369 21.18 -19.36 16.97
C VAL A 369 20.77 -20.62 16.24
N ARG A 370 21.58 -21.69 16.29
CA ARG A 370 21.23 -22.99 15.68
C ARG A 370 20.01 -23.65 16.35
N ALA A 371 19.92 -23.55 17.68
CA ALA A 371 18.76 -24.09 18.42
C ALA A 371 17.46 -23.38 18.01
N VAL A 372 17.46 -22.04 17.93
CA VAL A 372 16.30 -21.25 17.46
C VAL A 372 15.98 -21.56 16.01
N ALA A 373 16.98 -21.70 15.14
CA ALA A 373 16.75 -22.06 13.73
C ALA A 373 16.09 -23.46 13.60
N ALA A 374 16.47 -24.41 14.43
CA ALA A 374 15.84 -25.73 14.48
C ALA A 374 14.37 -25.63 14.99
N GLU A 375 14.14 -24.83 16.02
CA GLU A 375 12.79 -24.55 16.54
C GLU A 375 11.89 -23.91 15.47
N LEU A 376 12.36 -22.87 14.76
CA LEU A 376 11.63 -22.28 13.64
C LEU A 376 11.31 -23.29 12.54
N SER A 377 12.23 -24.18 12.24
CA SER A 377 12.02 -25.25 11.28
C SER A 377 10.91 -26.23 11.72
N ALA A 378 10.83 -26.52 13.01
CA ALA A 378 9.76 -27.31 13.59
C ALA A 378 8.40 -26.58 13.60
N LEU A 379 8.40 -25.26 13.82
CA LEU A 379 7.21 -24.41 13.77
C LEU A 379 6.70 -24.14 12.34
N ALA A 380 7.57 -24.24 11.34
CA ALA A 380 7.25 -23.87 9.97
C ALA A 380 5.99 -24.56 9.40
N PRO A 381 5.71 -25.86 9.64
CA PRO A 381 4.47 -26.48 9.18
C PRO A 381 3.21 -25.84 9.77
N GLU A 382 3.24 -25.48 11.05
CA GLU A 382 2.10 -24.84 11.75
C GLU A 382 1.89 -23.40 11.32
N MET A 383 2.98 -22.68 11.02
CA MET A 383 2.95 -21.27 10.57
C MET A 383 2.73 -21.11 9.09
N ALA A 384 2.78 -22.18 8.31
CA ALA A 384 2.48 -22.14 6.90
C ALA A 384 1.01 -21.75 6.68
N PHE A 385 0.80 -20.76 5.82
CA PHE A 385 -0.52 -20.36 5.39
C PHE A 385 -0.58 -20.38 3.87
N ALA A 386 -1.49 -21.19 3.33
CA ALA A 386 -1.68 -21.32 1.90
C ALA A 386 -3.13 -20.98 1.53
N ALA A 387 -3.27 -20.05 0.62
CA ALA A 387 -4.54 -19.68 0.01
C ALA A 387 -4.39 -19.77 -1.52
N PRO A 388 -4.23 -20.97 -2.09
CA PRO A 388 -4.05 -21.13 -3.52
C PRO A 388 -5.26 -20.57 -4.27
N PRO A 389 -5.05 -19.92 -5.41
CA PRO A 389 -6.13 -19.39 -6.22
C PRO A 389 -7.09 -20.51 -6.66
N GLN A 390 -8.39 -20.26 -6.56
CA GLN A 390 -9.43 -21.21 -6.93
C GLN A 390 -10.45 -20.58 -7.90
N GLY A 391 -11.18 -21.41 -8.65
CA GLY A 391 -12.28 -20.98 -9.49
C GLY A 391 -11.91 -19.85 -10.45
N LEU A 392 -12.71 -18.79 -10.47
CA LEU A 392 -12.52 -17.62 -11.34
C LEU A 392 -11.18 -16.91 -11.13
N ASP A 393 -10.65 -16.89 -9.92
CA ASP A 393 -9.35 -16.25 -9.66
C ASP A 393 -8.21 -17.01 -10.32
N ARG A 394 -8.33 -18.35 -10.41
CA ARG A 394 -7.40 -19.20 -11.15
C ARG A 394 -7.42 -18.86 -12.64
N LEU A 395 -8.61 -18.74 -13.24
CA LEU A 395 -8.78 -18.35 -14.64
C LEU A 395 -8.24 -16.92 -14.88
N ARG A 396 -8.55 -15.98 -14.01
CA ARG A 396 -8.06 -14.58 -14.09
C ARG A 396 -6.54 -14.50 -14.06
N LEU A 397 -5.89 -15.25 -13.18
CA LEU A 397 -4.43 -15.29 -13.09
C LEU A 397 -3.81 -15.96 -14.33
N TRP A 398 -4.43 -17.01 -14.85
CA TRP A 398 -4.03 -17.65 -16.09
C TRP A 398 -4.11 -16.67 -17.29
N LEU A 399 -5.23 -15.98 -17.45
CA LEU A 399 -5.40 -14.92 -18.45
C LEU A 399 -4.36 -13.81 -18.29
N TYR A 400 -4.08 -13.42 -17.04
CA TYR A 400 -3.04 -12.44 -16.76
C TYR A 400 -1.65 -12.96 -17.18
N GLY A 401 -1.32 -14.20 -16.90
CA GLY A 401 -0.09 -14.86 -17.36
C GLY A 401 0.03 -14.88 -18.90
N CYS A 402 -1.06 -15.17 -19.59
CA CYS A 402 -1.12 -15.09 -21.06
C CYS A 402 -0.89 -13.67 -21.58
N SER A 403 -1.51 -12.67 -20.94
CA SER A 403 -1.29 -11.26 -21.28
C SER A 403 0.17 -10.83 -21.08
N LEU A 404 0.83 -11.29 -20.01
CA LEU A 404 2.24 -11.00 -19.78
C LEU A 404 3.13 -11.61 -20.87
N ARG A 405 2.87 -12.87 -21.27
CA ARG A 405 3.62 -13.52 -22.37
C ARG A 405 3.45 -12.77 -23.68
N LEU A 406 2.24 -12.37 -24.01
CA LEU A 406 1.96 -11.57 -25.22
C LEU A 406 2.70 -10.24 -25.17
N GLN A 407 2.68 -9.54 -24.03
CA GLN A 407 3.42 -8.29 -23.85
C GLN A 407 4.94 -8.48 -23.99
N MET A 408 5.48 -9.61 -23.52
CA MET A 408 6.90 -9.95 -23.67
C MET A 408 7.25 -10.23 -25.13
N ALA A 409 6.40 -11.00 -25.84
CA ALA A 409 6.58 -11.30 -27.25
C ALA A 409 6.56 -10.04 -28.12
N LEU A 410 5.59 -9.14 -27.89
CA LEU A 410 5.44 -7.89 -28.64
C LEU A 410 6.57 -6.88 -28.37
N ARG A 411 7.27 -6.96 -27.27
CA ARG A 411 8.32 -5.99 -26.90
C ARG A 411 9.74 -6.46 -27.18
N GLY A 412 9.95 -7.76 -27.32
CA GLY A 412 11.27 -8.35 -27.47
C GLY A 412 12.14 -8.27 -26.21
N ARG A 413 13.21 -9.07 -26.18
CA ARG A 413 14.09 -9.22 -25.00
C ARG A 413 14.85 -7.95 -24.63
N ASN A 414 15.17 -7.10 -25.58
CA ASN A 414 15.94 -5.87 -25.37
C ASN A 414 15.13 -4.69 -24.83
N HIS A 415 13.82 -4.86 -24.66
CA HIS A 415 12.99 -3.79 -24.13
C HIS A 415 13.16 -3.65 -22.61
N ARG A 416 13.40 -2.40 -22.13
CA ARG A 416 13.61 -2.09 -20.69
C ARG A 416 12.60 -2.69 -19.71
N LYS A 417 11.41 -3.03 -20.17
CA LYS A 417 10.34 -3.65 -19.37
C LYS A 417 10.35 -5.18 -19.42
N TYR A 418 11.17 -5.79 -20.28
CA TYR A 418 11.17 -7.24 -20.46
C TYR A 418 11.49 -7.98 -19.16
N ALA A 419 12.57 -7.62 -18.49
CA ALA A 419 12.96 -8.23 -17.21
C ALA A 419 11.88 -8.06 -16.11
N GLN A 420 11.12 -6.96 -16.15
CA GLN A 420 10.00 -6.73 -15.24
C GLN A 420 8.82 -7.66 -15.55
N LEU A 421 8.48 -7.82 -16.83
CA LEU A 421 7.42 -8.71 -17.28
C LEU A 421 7.78 -10.17 -17.01
N GLU A 422 9.04 -10.54 -17.25
CA GLU A 422 9.56 -11.88 -16.98
C GLU A 422 9.47 -12.23 -15.49
N ARG A 423 9.90 -11.33 -14.60
CA ARG A 423 9.74 -11.52 -13.15
C ARG A 423 8.27 -11.72 -12.75
N ARG A 424 7.36 -10.92 -13.32
CA ARG A 424 5.91 -11.06 -13.10
C ARG A 424 5.41 -12.43 -13.58
N LEU A 425 5.85 -12.85 -14.76
CA LEU A 425 5.45 -14.13 -15.32
C LEU A 425 5.96 -15.30 -14.47
N ARG A 426 7.22 -15.24 -13.98
CA ARG A 426 7.77 -16.24 -13.05
C ARG A 426 6.95 -16.33 -11.76
N THR A 427 6.54 -15.18 -11.21
CA THR A 427 5.67 -15.15 -10.02
C THR A 427 4.31 -15.83 -10.26
N VAL A 428 3.73 -15.65 -11.44
CA VAL A 428 2.47 -16.29 -11.83
C VAL A 428 2.68 -17.77 -12.18
N ARG A 429 3.79 -18.12 -12.86
CA ARG A 429 4.11 -19.50 -13.27
C ARG A 429 4.40 -20.42 -12.09
N GLY A 430 5.04 -19.96 -11.06
CA GLY A 430 5.39 -20.77 -9.89
C GLY A 430 4.19 -21.48 -9.25
N THR A 431 2.97 -21.03 -9.59
CA THR A 431 1.74 -21.60 -9.01
C THR A 431 0.84 -22.29 -10.04
N TYR A 432 1.07 -22.08 -11.35
CA TYR A 432 0.04 -22.43 -12.35
C TYR A 432 0.43 -23.48 -13.37
N VAL A 433 1.72 -23.62 -13.66
CA VAL A 433 2.11 -24.38 -14.87
C VAL A 433 2.30 -25.84 -14.60
N ASP A 434 2.72 -26.19 -13.40
CA ASP A 434 3.18 -27.56 -13.19
C ASP A 434 2.27 -28.47 -12.36
N GLU A 435 1.46 -27.94 -11.42
CA GLU A 435 0.44 -28.74 -10.72
C GLU A 435 -0.55 -27.87 -9.92
N PRO A 436 -1.85 -27.99 -10.16
CA PRO A 436 -2.87 -27.17 -9.52
C PRO A 436 -3.08 -27.41 -8.02
N ASN A 437 -2.52 -28.47 -7.47
CA ASN A 437 -2.70 -28.90 -6.08
C ASN A 437 -1.39 -29.03 -5.29
N ALA A 438 -0.27 -28.54 -5.83
CA ALA A 438 1.00 -28.63 -5.12
C ALA A 438 1.03 -27.71 -3.90
N VAL A 439 1.11 -28.30 -2.73
CA VAL A 439 1.43 -27.62 -1.47
C VAL A 439 2.94 -27.70 -1.28
N PHE A 440 3.61 -26.56 -1.20
CA PHE A 440 5.03 -26.51 -0.91
C PHE A 440 5.24 -26.45 0.59
N VAL A 441 5.96 -27.40 1.13
CA VAL A 441 6.34 -27.44 2.54
C VAL A 441 7.85 -27.32 2.61
N SER A 442 8.36 -26.38 3.41
CA SER A 442 9.79 -26.27 3.67
C SER A 442 10.17 -27.31 4.73
N VAL A 443 11.04 -28.23 4.38
CA VAL A 443 11.62 -29.19 5.32
C VAL A 443 13.14 -29.05 5.22
N GLY A 444 13.78 -28.75 6.35
CA GLY A 444 15.25 -28.61 6.41
C GLY A 444 15.84 -27.53 5.50
N GLY A 445 15.12 -26.41 5.32
CA GLY A 445 15.55 -25.29 4.47
C GLY A 445 15.42 -25.54 2.96
N LYS A 446 14.91 -26.68 2.53
CA LYS A 446 14.59 -26.99 1.14
C LYS A 446 13.09 -27.07 0.93
N LEU A 447 12.61 -26.44 -0.13
CA LEU A 447 11.22 -26.53 -0.55
C LEU A 447 10.97 -27.92 -1.14
N HIS A 448 10.08 -28.65 -0.52
CA HIS A 448 9.57 -29.89 -1.05
C HIS A 448 8.14 -29.69 -1.56
N LYS A 449 7.92 -30.05 -2.81
CA LYS A 449 6.62 -30.16 -3.41
C LYS A 449 5.92 -31.37 -2.78
N ARG A 450 4.79 -31.15 -2.13
CA ARG A 450 3.92 -32.25 -1.73
C ARG A 450 2.86 -32.41 -2.83
N ILE A 451 2.90 -33.54 -3.48
CA ILE A 451 1.88 -33.98 -4.45
C ILE A 451 0.62 -34.38 -3.70
#